data_ed98d340e31de97add636bdcc3a0b41f
#
_entry.id   ed98d340e31de97add636bdcc3a0b41f
#
_cell.length_a   1.000
_cell.length_b   1.000
_cell.length_c   1.000
_cell.angle_alpha   90.00
_cell.angle_beta   90.00
_cell.angle_gamma   90.00
#
_symmetry.space_group_name_H-M   'P 1'
#
loop_
_entity.id
_entity.type
_entity.pdbx_description
1 polymer ?
#
loop_
_entity_poly.entity_id
_entity_poly.type
_entity_poly.pdbx_seq_one_letter_code
_entity_poly.pdbx_strand_id
1 'polypeptide(L)'
;YKRQDVVATQVDFHARFGGVVPEIASRKHIEAIAALTDQALKEAGVEKKDIDAVAATYAPGLIGAVLVGLNFAKSAAYALNVPLIPVHHIRGHIAANYIAYPELEPPFLCLAISGGNTMLVDVRDYTDLRILGQTRDDAAGECFDKSARVLGLPYPGGKPIDDLSKTGDDRKYKLPIGHVDGCPYDMSFSGLKTAVINLAHTAEQKLSLIHI
;
A
#
# COMPACT_ATOMS: atom_id res chain seq x y z
N TYR A 1 6.96 -4.08 26.07
CA TYR A 1 7.38 -3.91 24.67
C TYR A 1 7.38 -2.43 24.34
N LYS A 2 8.56 -1.88 23.99
CA LYS A 2 8.66 -0.53 23.41
C LYS A 2 8.36 -0.63 21.92
N ARG A 3 7.32 0.06 21.44
CA ARG A 3 7.01 0.18 20.03
C ARG A 3 7.35 1.59 19.59
N GLN A 4 8.32 1.73 18.69
CA GLN A 4 8.71 3.00 18.09
C GLN A 4 8.38 2.98 16.62
N ASP A 5 7.85 4.07 16.12
CA ASP A 5 7.50 4.24 14.71
C ASP A 5 8.07 5.57 14.23
N VAL A 6 9.10 5.49 13.39
CA VAL A 6 9.77 6.66 12.81
C VAL A 6 9.57 6.64 11.32
N VAL A 7 8.87 7.64 10.80
CA VAL A 7 8.47 7.70 9.40
C VAL A 7 9.03 8.94 8.71
N ALA A 8 9.72 8.76 7.58
CA ALA A 8 10.02 9.82 6.62
C ALA A 8 9.11 9.66 5.41
N THR A 9 7.99 10.38 5.39
CA THR A 9 7.05 10.34 4.28
C THR A 9 7.62 10.98 3.02
N GLN A 10 7.28 10.39 1.86
CA GLN A 10 7.63 10.93 0.54
C GLN A 10 6.38 11.35 -0.24
N VAL A 11 5.21 11.39 0.42
CA VAL A 11 3.90 11.66 -0.22
C VAL A 11 3.91 13.00 -0.95
N ASP A 12 4.33 14.07 -0.29
CA ASP A 12 4.35 15.42 -0.87
C ASP A 12 5.27 15.53 -2.09
N PHE A 13 6.34 14.74 -2.10
CA PHE A 13 7.26 14.67 -3.20
C PHE A 13 6.64 13.96 -4.42
N HIS A 14 6.05 12.80 -4.19
CA HIS A 14 5.43 12.00 -5.23
C HIS A 14 4.11 12.58 -5.74
N ALA A 15 3.37 13.33 -4.92
CA ALA A 15 2.17 14.02 -5.32
C ALA A 15 2.39 14.96 -6.52
N ARG A 16 3.58 15.58 -6.60
CA ARG A 16 3.96 16.47 -7.74
C ARG A 16 4.01 15.74 -9.08
N PHE A 17 4.20 14.42 -9.06
CA PHE A 17 4.24 13.56 -10.25
C PHE A 17 2.93 12.79 -10.46
N GLY A 18 1.95 12.99 -9.58
CA GLY A 18 0.67 12.28 -9.61
C GLY A 18 0.75 10.80 -9.24
N GLY A 19 1.80 10.40 -8.52
CA GLY A 19 2.03 9.03 -8.05
C GLY A 19 3.51 8.73 -7.80
N VAL A 20 3.80 7.53 -7.33
CA VAL A 20 5.15 7.11 -6.97
C VAL A 20 6.05 7.00 -8.19
N VAL A 21 7.23 7.66 -8.15
CA VAL A 21 8.31 7.51 -9.12
C VAL A 21 9.37 6.59 -8.52
N PRO A 22 9.55 5.34 -9.01
CA PRO A 22 10.37 4.32 -8.37
C PRO A 22 11.82 4.70 -8.12
N GLU A 23 12.46 5.36 -9.09
CA GLU A 23 13.86 5.79 -8.97
C GLU A 23 14.03 6.85 -7.88
N ILE A 24 13.13 7.82 -7.83
CA ILE A 24 13.15 8.87 -6.81
C ILE A 24 12.92 8.27 -5.43
N ALA A 25 11.96 7.35 -5.30
CA ALA A 25 11.70 6.65 -4.05
C ALA A 25 12.96 5.96 -3.52
N SER A 26 13.68 5.24 -4.39
CA SER A 26 14.91 4.55 -4.01
C SER A 26 15.99 5.50 -3.50
N ARG A 27 16.22 6.62 -4.20
CA ARG A 27 17.19 7.65 -3.79
C ARG A 27 16.85 8.25 -2.43
N LYS A 28 15.57 8.58 -2.22
CA LYS A 28 15.10 9.13 -0.94
C LYS A 28 15.23 8.14 0.21
N HIS A 29 15.03 6.86 -0.03
CA HIS A 29 15.29 5.83 0.98
C HIS A 29 16.78 5.77 1.37
N ILE A 30 17.71 5.84 0.39
CA ILE A 30 19.15 5.85 0.68
C ILE A 30 19.52 7.05 1.55
N GLU A 31 18.99 8.23 1.25
CA GLU A 31 19.27 9.46 2.00
C GLU A 31 18.80 9.38 3.46
N ALA A 32 17.68 8.71 3.72
CA ALA A 32 16.99 8.75 5.01
C ALA A 32 17.31 7.57 5.95
N ILE A 33 17.60 6.38 5.42
CA ILE A 33 17.56 5.13 6.20
C ILE A 33 18.48 5.11 7.42
N ALA A 34 19.68 5.64 7.31
CA ALA A 34 20.63 5.65 8.42
C ALA A 34 20.16 6.58 9.55
N ALA A 35 19.74 7.81 9.19
CA ALA A 35 19.26 8.80 10.16
C ALA A 35 18.00 8.33 10.87
N LEU A 36 17.05 7.71 10.11
CA LEU A 36 15.84 7.15 10.71
C LEU A 36 16.13 6.00 11.67
N THR A 37 17.11 5.15 11.34
CA THR A 37 17.52 4.06 12.23
C THR A 37 18.10 4.59 13.53
N ASP A 38 19.00 5.56 13.46
CA ASP A 38 19.59 6.18 14.65
C ASP A 38 18.52 6.91 15.49
N GLN A 39 17.56 7.58 14.83
CA GLN A 39 16.43 8.21 15.52
C GLN A 39 15.56 7.17 16.23
N ALA A 40 15.21 6.08 15.58
CA ALA A 40 14.39 5.02 16.16
C ALA A 40 15.04 4.40 17.40
N LEU A 41 16.35 4.12 17.35
CA LEU A 41 17.11 3.62 18.49
C LEU A 41 17.11 4.63 19.64
N LYS A 42 17.35 5.91 19.36
CA LYS A 42 17.35 6.99 20.34
C LYS A 42 15.99 7.14 21.01
N GLU A 43 14.91 7.17 20.26
CA GLU A 43 13.54 7.29 20.79
C GLU A 43 13.13 6.06 21.59
N ALA A 44 13.57 4.86 21.18
CA ALA A 44 13.38 3.64 21.94
C ALA A 44 14.21 3.62 23.25
N GLY A 45 15.27 4.43 23.35
CA GLY A 45 16.24 4.36 24.44
C GLY A 45 16.99 3.02 24.47
N VAL A 46 17.35 2.52 23.27
CA VAL A 46 17.99 1.21 23.05
C VAL A 46 19.32 1.44 22.34
N GLU A 47 20.36 0.75 22.74
CA GLU A 47 21.65 0.76 22.07
C GLU A 47 21.74 -0.34 21.00
N LYS A 48 22.67 -0.18 20.06
CA LYS A 48 22.89 -1.18 18.98
C LYS A 48 23.20 -2.57 19.52
N LYS A 49 23.87 -2.67 20.66
CA LYS A 49 24.20 -3.95 21.34
C LYS A 49 22.98 -4.69 21.90
N ASP A 50 21.86 -3.99 22.09
CA ASP A 50 20.63 -4.54 22.67
C ASP A 50 19.69 -5.08 21.58
N ILE A 51 20.12 -5.07 20.32
CA ILE A 51 19.34 -5.59 19.18
C ILE A 51 19.58 -7.08 19.05
N ASP A 52 18.50 -7.86 19.11
CA ASP A 52 18.54 -9.33 19.00
C ASP A 52 18.36 -9.83 17.57
N ALA A 53 17.73 -9.04 16.70
CA ALA A 53 17.48 -9.37 15.31
C ALA A 53 17.21 -8.12 14.47
N VAL A 54 17.43 -8.20 13.15
CA VAL A 54 17.04 -7.18 12.19
C VAL A 54 15.99 -7.77 11.26
N ALA A 55 14.82 -7.12 11.15
CA ALA A 55 13.76 -7.51 10.24
C ALA A 55 13.65 -6.51 9.06
N ALA A 56 13.46 -7.02 7.85
CA ALA A 56 13.27 -6.18 6.67
C ALA A 56 12.32 -6.78 5.66
N THR A 57 11.55 -5.93 5.01
CA THR A 57 10.72 -6.34 3.87
C THR A 57 11.61 -6.73 2.69
N TYR A 58 11.40 -7.95 2.13
CA TYR A 58 12.17 -8.45 1.00
C TYR A 58 11.37 -8.51 -0.31
N ALA A 59 10.06 -8.66 -0.21
CA ALA A 59 9.13 -8.76 -1.36
C ALA A 59 7.66 -8.72 -0.87
N PRO A 60 6.68 -8.44 -1.78
CA PRO A 60 6.83 -7.68 -3.01
C PRO A 60 7.03 -6.19 -2.77
N GLY A 61 7.36 -5.44 -3.83
CA GLY A 61 7.52 -3.99 -3.79
C GLY A 61 8.36 -3.47 -4.96
N LEU A 62 8.54 -2.16 -5.02
CA LEU A 62 9.43 -1.52 -5.99
C LEU A 62 10.86 -1.96 -5.73
N ILE A 63 11.45 -2.68 -6.67
CA ILE A 63 12.72 -3.39 -6.50
C ILE A 63 13.84 -2.49 -5.97
N GLY A 64 13.99 -1.28 -6.51
CA GLY A 64 15.01 -0.34 -6.06
C GLY A 64 14.82 0.08 -4.60
N ALA A 65 13.58 0.39 -4.18
CA ALA A 65 13.28 0.77 -2.81
C ALA A 65 13.47 -0.41 -1.83
N VAL A 66 12.99 -1.60 -2.21
CA VAL A 66 13.16 -2.83 -1.40
C VAL A 66 14.65 -3.16 -1.23
N LEU A 67 15.47 -3.05 -2.28
CA LEU A 67 16.90 -3.33 -2.22
C LEU A 67 17.64 -2.38 -1.26
N VAL A 68 17.24 -1.12 -1.14
CA VAL A 68 17.84 -0.19 -0.17
C VAL A 68 17.63 -0.70 1.24
N GLY A 69 16.38 -0.99 1.64
CA GLY A 69 16.06 -1.50 2.97
C GLY A 69 16.72 -2.84 3.27
N LEU A 70 16.64 -3.77 2.32
CA LEU A 70 17.18 -5.12 2.48
C LEU A 70 18.72 -5.13 2.58
N ASN A 71 19.43 -4.35 1.76
CA ASN A 71 20.90 -4.28 1.83
C ASN A 71 21.35 -3.60 3.13
N PHE A 72 20.68 -2.53 3.55
CA PHE A 72 20.95 -1.91 4.84
C PHE A 72 20.74 -2.91 5.98
N ALA A 73 19.61 -3.62 6.00
CA ALA A 73 19.30 -4.62 7.02
C ALA A 73 20.32 -5.78 7.04
N LYS A 74 20.74 -6.28 5.87
CA LYS A 74 21.80 -7.30 5.76
C LYS A 74 23.10 -6.81 6.38
N SER A 75 23.51 -5.59 6.04
CA SER A 75 24.75 -5.01 6.57
C SER A 75 24.67 -4.79 8.08
N ALA A 76 23.53 -4.30 8.58
CA ALA A 76 23.30 -4.11 10.00
C ALA A 76 23.31 -5.45 10.77
N ALA A 77 22.57 -6.46 10.28
CA ALA A 77 22.53 -7.78 10.89
C ALA A 77 23.93 -8.43 10.95
N TYR A 78 24.70 -8.30 9.85
CA TYR A 78 26.08 -8.78 9.80
C TYR A 78 26.98 -8.06 10.79
N ALA A 79 26.94 -6.72 10.83
CA ALA A 79 27.77 -5.93 11.71
C ALA A 79 27.44 -6.14 13.20
N LEU A 80 26.18 -6.38 13.53
CA LEU A 80 25.72 -6.65 14.89
C LEU A 80 25.84 -8.14 15.28
N ASN A 81 26.15 -9.02 14.33
CA ASN A 81 26.17 -10.48 14.48
C ASN A 81 24.84 -11.05 15.02
N VAL A 82 23.73 -10.57 14.45
CA VAL A 82 22.36 -10.99 14.80
C VAL A 82 21.61 -11.55 13.58
N PRO A 83 20.53 -12.33 13.77
CA PRO A 83 19.75 -12.86 12.68
C PRO A 83 19.09 -11.76 11.82
N LEU A 84 19.04 -11.98 10.50
CA LEU A 84 18.18 -11.24 9.59
C LEU A 84 16.87 -11.99 9.39
N ILE A 85 15.74 -11.32 9.62
CA ILE A 85 14.39 -11.87 9.44
C ILE A 85 13.78 -11.26 8.16
N PRO A 86 13.63 -12.04 7.08
CA PRO A 86 12.98 -11.57 5.87
C PRO A 86 11.46 -11.52 6.07
N VAL A 87 10.84 -10.37 5.84
CA VAL A 87 9.39 -10.16 6.00
C VAL A 87 8.74 -9.96 4.64
N HIS A 88 7.73 -10.76 4.35
CA HIS A 88 6.91 -10.56 3.15
C HIS A 88 5.93 -9.40 3.39
N HIS A 89 5.93 -8.40 2.48
CA HIS A 89 5.16 -7.15 2.63
C HIS A 89 3.68 -7.37 2.96
N ILE A 90 3.01 -8.25 2.22
CA ILE A 90 1.58 -8.52 2.46
C ILE A 90 1.34 -9.25 3.79
N ARG A 91 2.24 -10.16 4.17
CA ARG A 91 2.17 -10.80 5.50
C ARG A 91 2.36 -9.76 6.60
N GLY A 92 3.21 -8.75 6.39
CA GLY A 92 3.36 -7.61 7.28
C GLY A 92 2.06 -6.80 7.44
N HIS A 93 1.35 -6.54 6.34
CA HIS A 93 0.04 -5.87 6.39
C HIS A 93 -1.00 -6.68 7.16
N ILE A 94 -1.07 -8.00 6.94
CA ILE A 94 -1.98 -8.87 7.68
C ILE A 94 -1.61 -8.89 9.17
N ALA A 95 -0.32 -9.04 9.48
CA ALA A 95 0.17 -9.08 10.87
C ALA A 95 -0.02 -7.75 11.62
N ALA A 96 -0.12 -6.62 10.93
CA ALA A 96 -0.41 -5.33 11.56
C ALA A 96 -1.75 -5.32 12.30
N ASN A 97 -2.71 -6.16 11.88
CA ASN A 97 -3.99 -6.29 12.57
C ASN A 97 -3.82 -6.83 14.01
N TYR A 98 -2.86 -7.71 14.26
CA TYR A 98 -2.57 -8.21 15.61
C TYR A 98 -2.02 -7.13 16.55
N ILE A 99 -1.50 -6.02 16.00
CA ILE A 99 -1.06 -4.86 16.78
C ILE A 99 -2.26 -4.00 17.16
N ALA A 100 -3.19 -3.80 16.22
CA ALA A 100 -4.40 -3.00 16.44
C ALA A 100 -5.45 -3.75 17.27
N TYR A 101 -5.53 -5.06 17.07
CA TYR A 101 -6.51 -5.97 17.69
C TYR A 101 -5.77 -7.16 18.30
N PRO A 102 -5.20 -7.00 19.52
CA PRO A 102 -4.43 -8.06 20.19
C PRO A 102 -5.18 -9.35 20.44
N GLU A 103 -6.53 -9.27 20.49
CA GLU A 103 -7.43 -10.40 20.66
C GLU A 103 -7.74 -11.17 19.38
N LEU A 104 -7.30 -10.65 18.22
CA LEU A 104 -7.53 -11.31 16.93
C LEU A 104 -6.65 -12.54 16.81
N GLU A 105 -7.27 -13.69 16.61
CA GLU A 105 -6.60 -14.96 16.41
C GLU A 105 -7.08 -15.63 15.11
N PRO A 106 -6.21 -16.40 14.42
CA PRO A 106 -6.65 -17.25 13.32
C PRO A 106 -7.64 -18.34 13.79
N PRO A 107 -8.53 -18.84 12.90
CA PRO A 107 -8.61 -18.51 11.48
C PRO A 107 -9.53 -17.32 11.19
N PHE A 108 -9.20 -16.53 10.14
CA PHE A 108 -10.06 -15.47 9.62
C PHE A 108 -9.79 -15.17 8.13
N LEU A 109 -10.72 -14.48 7.47
CA LEU A 109 -10.51 -13.96 6.12
C LEU A 109 -9.97 -12.53 6.19
N CYS A 110 -8.92 -12.26 5.41
CA CYS A 110 -8.33 -10.94 5.28
C CYS A 110 -8.44 -10.44 3.83
N LEU A 111 -9.08 -9.29 3.65
CA LEU A 111 -9.04 -8.55 2.40
C LEU A 111 -7.91 -7.50 2.48
N ALA A 112 -6.78 -7.80 1.87
CA ALA A 112 -5.64 -6.89 1.80
C ALA A 112 -5.79 -5.95 0.60
N ILE A 113 -5.94 -4.65 0.87
CA ILE A 113 -6.10 -3.59 -0.15
C ILE A 113 -5.02 -2.55 0.02
N SER A 114 -4.30 -2.26 -1.06
CA SER A 114 -3.29 -1.21 -1.10
C SER A 114 -3.20 -0.59 -2.50
N GLY A 115 -2.28 0.37 -2.68
CA GLY A 115 -2.01 0.97 -3.99
C GLY A 115 -1.43 0.00 -5.03
N GLY A 116 -0.78 -1.08 -4.60
CA GLY A 116 -0.14 -2.04 -5.51
C GLY A 116 -0.66 -3.47 -5.39
N ASN A 117 -1.50 -3.77 -4.40
CA ASN A 117 -1.99 -5.12 -4.15
C ASN A 117 -3.44 -5.11 -3.71
N THR A 118 -4.21 -6.07 -4.23
CA THR A 118 -5.56 -6.37 -3.75
C THR A 118 -5.76 -7.87 -3.80
N MET A 119 -5.97 -8.49 -2.63
CA MET A 119 -6.14 -9.93 -2.52
C MET A 119 -7.01 -10.34 -1.34
N LEU A 120 -7.71 -11.44 -1.49
CA LEU A 120 -8.44 -12.14 -0.45
C LEU A 120 -7.58 -13.30 0.06
N VAL A 121 -7.32 -13.33 1.36
CA VAL A 121 -6.43 -14.29 2.00
C VAL A 121 -7.17 -15.03 3.11
N ASP A 122 -7.12 -16.36 3.07
CA ASP A 122 -7.53 -17.24 4.14
C ASP A 122 -6.33 -17.38 5.12
N VAL A 123 -6.45 -16.76 6.27
CA VAL A 123 -5.46 -16.80 7.36
C VAL A 123 -5.83 -17.94 8.28
N ARG A 124 -5.21 -19.10 8.08
CA ARG A 124 -5.50 -20.33 8.83
C ARG A 124 -4.75 -20.41 10.16
N ASP A 125 -3.54 -19.86 10.14
CA ASP A 125 -2.65 -19.75 11.28
C ASP A 125 -1.75 -18.52 11.08
N TYR A 126 -0.99 -18.11 12.08
CA TYR A 126 -0.06 -16.97 12.02
C TYR A 126 0.98 -17.09 10.89
N THR A 127 1.29 -18.31 10.48
CA THR A 127 2.25 -18.60 9.41
C THR A 127 1.63 -19.29 8.18
N ASP A 128 0.43 -19.83 8.28
CA ASP A 128 -0.29 -20.50 7.17
C ASP A 128 -1.34 -19.56 6.56
N LEU A 129 -0.95 -18.95 5.44
CA LEU A 129 -1.79 -18.02 4.69
C LEU A 129 -2.00 -18.53 3.27
N ARG A 130 -3.25 -18.65 2.86
CA ARG A 130 -3.65 -19.07 1.52
C ARG A 130 -4.34 -17.95 0.78
N ILE A 131 -3.82 -17.56 -0.38
CA ILE A 131 -4.50 -16.62 -1.27
C ILE A 131 -5.68 -17.35 -1.92
N LEU A 132 -6.89 -16.84 -1.71
CA LEU A 132 -8.12 -17.34 -2.33
C LEU A 132 -8.38 -16.67 -3.67
N GLY A 133 -8.08 -15.37 -3.78
CA GLY A 133 -8.22 -14.58 -5.00
C GLY A 133 -7.41 -13.31 -4.92
N GLN A 134 -7.15 -12.72 -6.07
CA GLN A 134 -6.40 -11.46 -6.19
C GLN A 134 -6.87 -10.66 -7.40
N THR A 135 -6.46 -9.39 -7.47
CA THR A 135 -6.72 -8.63 -8.69
C THR A 135 -5.94 -9.20 -9.87
N ARG A 136 -6.56 -9.19 -11.04
CA ARG A 136 -5.95 -9.63 -12.32
C ARG A 136 -5.38 -8.49 -13.13
N ASP A 137 -5.64 -7.26 -12.69
CA ASP A 137 -5.20 -6.05 -13.35
C ASP A 137 -4.81 -4.97 -12.32
N ASP A 138 -5.39 -3.78 -12.36
CA ASP A 138 -5.10 -2.73 -11.38
C ASP A 138 -5.46 -3.17 -9.95
N ALA A 139 -4.68 -2.75 -8.97
CA ALA A 139 -5.09 -2.83 -7.58
C ALA A 139 -6.23 -1.84 -7.29
N ALA A 140 -7.06 -2.12 -6.28
CA ALA A 140 -8.14 -1.22 -5.90
C ALA A 140 -7.63 0.18 -5.53
N GLY A 141 -6.54 0.27 -4.76
CA GLY A 141 -5.92 1.55 -4.41
C GLY A 141 -5.41 2.32 -5.64
N GLU A 142 -4.82 1.63 -6.60
CA GLU A 142 -4.40 2.22 -7.88
C GLU A 142 -5.61 2.74 -8.68
N CYS A 143 -6.70 2.00 -8.69
CA CYS A 143 -7.95 2.43 -9.32
C CYS A 143 -8.49 3.71 -8.66
N PHE A 144 -8.47 3.79 -7.33
CA PHE A 144 -8.83 5.00 -6.59
C PHE A 144 -7.92 6.18 -6.95
N ASP A 145 -6.61 6.00 -6.94
CA ASP A 145 -5.64 7.07 -7.22
C ASP A 145 -5.81 7.63 -8.64
N LYS A 146 -5.98 6.74 -9.63
CA LYS A 146 -6.21 7.14 -11.03
C LYS A 146 -7.56 7.83 -11.23
N SER A 147 -8.60 7.35 -10.57
CA SER A 147 -9.94 7.96 -10.60
C SER A 147 -9.94 9.33 -9.93
N ALA A 148 -9.34 9.45 -8.75
CA ALA A 148 -9.20 10.70 -8.02
C ALA A 148 -8.49 11.76 -8.87
N ARG A 149 -7.39 11.38 -9.53
CA ARG A 149 -6.63 12.28 -10.40
C ARG A 149 -7.49 12.89 -11.51
N VAL A 150 -8.32 12.07 -12.18
CA VAL A 150 -9.20 12.56 -13.25
C VAL A 150 -10.32 13.45 -12.71
N LEU A 151 -10.74 13.21 -11.47
CA LEU A 151 -11.74 14.04 -10.79
C LEU A 151 -11.15 15.30 -10.14
N GLY A 152 -9.84 15.57 -10.32
CA GLY A 152 -9.16 16.74 -9.74
C GLY A 152 -8.96 16.65 -8.21
N LEU A 153 -9.01 15.44 -7.64
CA LEU A 153 -8.84 15.22 -6.21
C LEU A 153 -7.35 15.02 -5.85
N PRO A 154 -6.98 15.27 -4.58
CA PRO A 154 -5.61 15.08 -4.11
C PRO A 154 -5.13 13.64 -4.18
N TYR A 155 -3.80 13.47 -4.21
CA TYR A 155 -3.11 12.18 -4.03
C TYR A 155 -2.64 12.03 -2.56
N PRO A 156 -2.77 10.83 -1.94
CA PRO A 156 -3.42 9.59 -2.42
C PRO A 156 -4.94 9.72 -2.53
N GLY A 157 -5.53 9.11 -3.59
CA GLY A 157 -6.91 9.33 -3.98
C GLY A 157 -7.97 8.57 -3.18
N GLY A 158 -7.57 7.50 -2.48
CA GLY A 158 -8.53 6.63 -1.78
C GLY A 158 -9.37 7.37 -0.74
N LYS A 159 -8.71 8.07 0.20
CA LYS A 159 -9.41 8.80 1.26
C LYS A 159 -10.29 9.96 0.74
N PRO A 160 -9.85 10.83 -0.17
CA PRO A 160 -10.71 11.87 -0.74
C PRO A 160 -11.97 11.32 -1.40
N ILE A 161 -11.87 10.22 -2.15
CA ILE A 161 -13.06 9.58 -2.76
C ILE A 161 -13.97 8.99 -1.67
N ASP A 162 -13.43 8.31 -0.67
CA ASP A 162 -14.21 7.76 0.44
C ASP A 162 -14.96 8.85 1.20
N ASP A 163 -14.32 9.97 1.48
CA ASP A 163 -14.98 11.10 2.18
C ASP A 163 -16.10 11.70 1.34
N LEU A 164 -15.91 11.88 0.02
CA LEU A 164 -16.95 12.37 -0.88
C LEU A 164 -18.10 11.38 -1.06
N SER A 165 -17.82 10.08 -1.03
CA SER A 165 -18.85 9.04 -1.21
C SER A 165 -19.93 9.09 -0.13
N LYS A 166 -19.61 9.57 1.06
CA LYS A 166 -20.55 9.68 2.20
C LYS A 166 -21.72 10.63 1.94
N THR A 167 -21.55 11.56 0.98
CA THR A 167 -22.57 12.53 0.58
C THR A 167 -23.04 12.35 -0.87
N GLY A 168 -22.48 11.35 -1.56
CA GLY A 168 -22.79 11.04 -2.95
C GLY A 168 -24.10 10.26 -3.11
N ASP A 169 -24.64 10.28 -4.32
CA ASP A 169 -25.75 9.44 -4.73
C ASP A 169 -25.24 8.29 -5.61
N ASP A 170 -25.18 7.07 -5.06
CA ASP A 170 -24.67 5.86 -5.69
C ASP A 170 -25.56 5.35 -6.86
N ARG A 171 -26.79 5.90 -7.01
CA ARG A 171 -27.73 5.53 -8.05
C ARG A 171 -27.62 6.41 -9.30
N LYS A 172 -26.89 7.51 -9.21
CA LYS A 172 -26.81 8.51 -10.29
C LYS A 172 -26.13 7.98 -11.54
N TYR A 173 -25.13 7.11 -11.37
CA TYR A 173 -24.36 6.53 -12.46
C TYR A 173 -24.23 5.03 -12.29
N LYS A 174 -24.44 4.27 -13.37
CA LYS A 174 -24.22 2.83 -13.39
C LYS A 174 -22.78 2.54 -13.82
N LEU A 175 -21.95 2.18 -12.86
CA LEU A 175 -20.57 1.74 -13.11
C LEU A 175 -20.49 0.21 -13.20
N PRO A 176 -19.55 -0.36 -13.98
CA PRO A 176 -19.39 -1.80 -14.07
C PRO A 176 -18.81 -2.37 -12.76
N ILE A 177 -19.27 -3.56 -12.40
CA ILE A 177 -18.65 -4.39 -11.38
C ILE A 177 -17.71 -5.36 -12.08
N GLY A 178 -16.43 -5.37 -11.69
CA GLY A 178 -15.46 -6.28 -12.26
C GLY A 178 -15.81 -7.74 -11.97
N HIS A 179 -15.63 -8.58 -12.98
CA HIS A 179 -15.85 -10.02 -12.89
C HIS A 179 -14.70 -10.74 -13.60
N VAL A 180 -14.27 -11.89 -13.06
CA VAL A 180 -13.26 -12.75 -13.66
C VAL A 180 -13.84 -14.14 -13.87
N ASP A 181 -14.02 -14.52 -15.15
CA ASP A 181 -14.64 -15.78 -15.52
C ASP A 181 -13.87 -16.99 -14.95
N GLY A 182 -14.60 -17.91 -14.34
CA GLY A 182 -14.03 -19.12 -13.77
C GLY A 182 -13.23 -18.93 -12.46
N CYS A 183 -13.10 -17.70 -11.97
CA CYS A 183 -12.33 -17.36 -10.77
C CYS A 183 -13.18 -16.48 -9.81
N PRO A 184 -14.08 -17.08 -9.00
CA PRO A 184 -15.10 -16.33 -8.25
C PRO A 184 -14.56 -15.41 -7.18
N TYR A 185 -13.32 -15.59 -6.75
CA TYR A 185 -12.66 -14.76 -5.73
C TYR A 185 -11.66 -13.76 -6.32
N ASP A 186 -11.36 -13.85 -7.63
CA ASP A 186 -10.50 -12.88 -8.29
C ASP A 186 -11.26 -11.59 -8.58
N MET A 187 -10.52 -10.50 -8.66
CA MET A 187 -11.03 -9.16 -8.83
C MET A 187 -10.45 -8.50 -10.08
N SER A 188 -11.16 -7.52 -10.64
CA SER A 188 -10.71 -6.70 -11.75
C SER A 188 -11.19 -5.27 -11.55
N PHE A 189 -10.29 -4.30 -11.65
CA PHE A 189 -10.59 -2.88 -11.43
C PHE A 189 -10.31 -2.00 -12.67
N SER A 190 -9.62 -2.51 -13.68
CA SER A 190 -9.28 -1.73 -14.88
C SER A 190 -10.50 -1.29 -15.65
N GLY A 191 -11.55 -2.13 -15.74
CA GLY A 191 -12.82 -1.78 -16.35
C GLY A 191 -13.55 -0.66 -15.61
N LEU A 192 -13.60 -0.74 -14.28
CA LEU A 192 -14.16 0.31 -13.41
C LEU A 192 -13.41 1.62 -13.58
N LYS A 193 -12.08 1.60 -13.49
CA LYS A 193 -11.22 2.77 -13.72
C LYS A 193 -11.53 3.45 -15.06
N THR A 194 -11.59 2.66 -16.15
CA THR A 194 -11.85 3.19 -17.49
C THR A 194 -13.25 3.80 -17.59
N ALA A 195 -14.25 3.19 -16.97
CA ALA A 195 -15.61 3.73 -16.93
C ALA A 195 -15.67 5.09 -16.20
N VAL A 196 -15.00 5.23 -15.08
CA VAL A 196 -14.92 6.51 -14.33
C VAL A 196 -14.22 7.58 -15.17
N ILE A 197 -13.09 7.26 -15.81
CA ILE A 197 -12.34 8.21 -16.66
C ILE A 197 -13.22 8.69 -17.81
N ASN A 198 -13.90 7.78 -18.51
CA ASN A 198 -14.77 8.12 -19.63
C ASN A 198 -15.97 8.96 -19.19
N LEU A 199 -16.54 8.65 -18.02
CA LEU A 199 -17.65 9.42 -17.46
C LEU A 199 -17.22 10.86 -17.12
N ALA A 200 -16.06 11.04 -16.50
CA ALA A 200 -15.52 12.35 -16.18
C ALA A 200 -15.27 13.18 -17.45
N HIS A 201 -14.58 12.63 -18.44
CA HIS A 201 -14.36 13.31 -19.73
C HIS A 201 -15.67 13.67 -20.46
N THR A 202 -16.67 12.78 -20.42
CA THR A 202 -17.99 13.08 -21.03
C THR A 202 -18.69 14.22 -20.31
N ALA A 203 -18.59 14.29 -18.99
CA ALA A 203 -19.16 15.37 -18.21
C ALA A 203 -18.46 16.71 -18.49
N GLU A 204 -17.14 16.73 -18.57
CA GLU A 204 -16.36 17.92 -18.94
C GLU A 204 -16.73 18.45 -20.34
N GLN A 205 -16.84 17.56 -21.31
CA GLN A 205 -17.25 17.92 -22.70
C GLN A 205 -18.64 18.54 -22.72
N LYS A 206 -19.59 17.97 -21.98
CA LYS A 206 -20.97 18.52 -21.90
C LYS A 206 -21.01 19.91 -21.24
N LEU A 207 -20.21 20.12 -20.17
CA LEU A 207 -20.08 21.44 -19.53
C LEU A 207 -19.43 22.45 -20.46
N SER A 208 -18.39 22.04 -21.23
CA SER A 208 -17.75 22.91 -22.23
C SER A 208 -18.72 23.33 -23.35
N LEU A 209 -19.61 22.46 -23.78
CA LEU A 209 -20.63 22.77 -24.79
C LEU A 209 -21.72 23.75 -24.30
N ILE A 210 -21.97 23.81 -22.98
CA ILE A 210 -22.92 24.78 -22.41
C ILE A 210 -22.34 26.20 -22.39
N HIS A 211 -21.02 26.35 -22.41
CA HIS A 211 -20.34 27.65 -22.42
C HIS A 211 -20.09 28.21 -23.85
N ILE A 212 -20.41 27.48 -24.91
CA ILE A 212 -20.37 27.94 -26.30
C ILE A 212 -21.74 28.43 -26.76
#